data_7bac39f9131d7562f1c40a714e461e96
#
_entry.id   7bac39f9131d7562f1c40a714e461e96
#
_cell.length_a   1.000
_cell.length_b   1.000
_cell.length_c   1.000
_cell.angle_alpha   90.00
_cell.angle_beta   90.00
_cell.angle_gamma   90.00
#
_symmetry.space_group_name_H-M   'P 1'
#
loop_
_entity.id
_entity.type
_entity.pdbx_description
1 polymer ?
#
loop_
_entity_poly.entity_id
_entity_poly.type
_entity_poly.pdbx_seq_one_letter_code
_entity_poly.pdbx_strand_id
1 'polypeptide(L)'
;MFREVTRVRQKLERDECVRLLAETRRGVLSVFGDDGYPYGVPLNHWYCPEDGKIYFHSGKTGHKIDAIRACDKASYCVMGDGVRNPGEWWLTFRSVIVFGRIEIVASQERALEISRSLSYAFTSDEDYIRREIENSGPAVLVFALVPEHITGKTVREK
;
A
#
# COMPACT_ATOMS: atom_id res chain seq x y z
N MET A 1 18.41 -4.75 -10.92
CA MET A 1 18.94 -4.61 -9.53
C MET A 1 18.28 -3.39 -8.91
N PHE A 2 17.67 -3.52 -7.73
CA PHE A 2 17.08 -2.39 -7.00
C PHE A 2 18.19 -1.54 -6.38
N ARG A 3 17.91 -0.24 -6.24
CA ARG A 3 18.86 0.71 -5.63
C ARG A 3 18.58 0.87 -4.14
N GLU A 4 19.64 0.89 -3.35
CA GLU A 4 19.57 1.20 -1.93
C GLU A 4 19.44 2.71 -1.68
N VAL A 5 19.01 3.05 -0.45
CA VAL A 5 18.94 4.46 0.00
C VAL A 5 20.34 5.04 0.05
N THR A 6 20.62 6.06 -0.76
CA THR A 6 21.94 6.72 -0.83
C THR A 6 22.29 7.48 0.45
N ARG A 7 21.31 8.05 1.14
CA ARG A 7 21.50 8.75 2.42
C ARG A 7 21.44 7.77 3.59
N VAL A 8 22.48 6.98 3.79
CA VAL A 8 22.55 5.87 4.77
C VAL A 8 22.12 6.30 6.18
N ARG A 9 22.46 7.51 6.63
CA ARG A 9 22.07 8.03 7.97
C ARG A 9 20.57 8.28 8.14
N GLN A 10 19.82 8.29 7.04
CA GLN A 10 18.36 8.48 7.03
C GLN A 10 17.62 7.17 6.73
N LYS A 11 18.35 6.11 6.43
CA LYS A 11 17.76 4.80 6.13
C LYS A 11 17.00 4.26 7.34
N LEU A 12 15.80 3.75 7.13
CA LEU A 12 15.04 2.99 8.12
C LEU A 12 15.44 1.52 8.04
N GLU A 13 15.47 0.88 9.20
CA GLU A 13 15.61 -0.57 9.28
C GLU A 13 14.33 -1.27 8.77
N ARG A 14 14.46 -2.54 8.41
CA ARG A 14 13.35 -3.32 7.83
C ARG A 14 12.10 -3.31 8.71
N ASP A 15 12.26 -3.50 10.01
CA ASP A 15 11.15 -3.55 10.97
C ASP A 15 10.44 -2.20 11.10
N GLU A 16 11.17 -1.09 10.97
CA GLU A 16 10.58 0.25 10.95
C GLU A 16 9.77 0.49 9.68
N CYS A 17 10.25 -0.01 8.53
CA CYS A 17 9.51 0.05 7.26
C CYS A 17 8.20 -0.74 7.35
N VAL A 18 8.25 -1.97 7.87
CA VAL A 18 7.08 -2.83 8.06
C VAL A 18 6.09 -2.19 9.04
N ARG A 19 6.58 -1.61 10.13
CA ARG A 19 5.72 -0.89 11.08
C ARG A 19 5.01 0.27 10.42
N LEU A 20 5.70 1.09 9.63
CA LEU A 20 5.09 2.21 8.92
C LEU A 20 4.04 1.73 7.92
N LEU A 21 4.28 0.63 7.20
CA LEU A 21 3.29 0.01 6.31
C LEU A 21 2.04 -0.48 7.07
N ALA A 22 2.21 -1.01 8.27
CA ALA A 22 1.09 -1.50 9.08
C ALA A 22 0.29 -0.35 9.74
N GLU A 23 0.95 0.73 10.12
CA GLU A 23 0.34 1.88 10.80
C GLU A 23 -0.34 2.85 9.81
N THR A 24 0.15 2.94 8.57
CA THR A 24 -0.44 3.81 7.55
C THR A 24 -1.62 3.12 6.86
N ARG A 25 -2.57 3.91 6.39
CA ARG A 25 -3.80 3.39 5.74
C ARG A 25 -3.85 3.68 4.26
N ARG A 26 -2.98 4.57 3.77
CA ARG A 26 -3.03 5.07 2.39
C ARG A 26 -1.64 5.35 1.86
N GLY A 27 -1.47 5.10 0.58
CA GLY A 27 -0.28 5.44 -0.17
C GLY A 27 -0.60 5.60 -1.64
N VAL A 28 0.44 5.69 -2.45
CA VAL A 28 0.31 5.82 -3.91
C VAL A 28 0.90 4.57 -4.56
N LEU A 29 0.05 3.82 -5.26
CA LEU A 29 0.46 2.73 -6.13
C LEU A 29 0.84 3.30 -7.49
N SER A 30 2.06 3.05 -7.93
CA SER A 30 2.56 3.46 -9.24
C SER A 30 2.73 2.23 -10.13
N VAL A 31 2.10 2.29 -11.30
CA VAL A 31 2.09 1.25 -12.33
C VAL A 31 2.46 1.85 -13.67
N PHE A 32 2.66 1.01 -14.68
CA PHE A 32 2.84 1.46 -16.07
C PHE A 32 1.48 1.80 -16.66
N GLY A 33 1.26 3.08 -16.92
CA GLY A 33 0.06 3.59 -17.60
C GLY A 33 0.21 3.56 -19.11
N ASP A 34 -0.79 4.13 -19.79
CA ASP A 34 -0.82 4.23 -21.24
C ASP A 34 0.30 5.14 -21.77
N ASP A 35 0.73 4.93 -23.00
CA ASP A 35 1.72 5.73 -23.70
C ASP A 35 3.07 5.90 -22.97
N GLY A 36 3.40 4.95 -22.07
CA GLY A 36 4.65 4.95 -21.31
C GLY A 36 4.67 5.91 -20.13
N TYR A 37 3.54 6.52 -19.78
CA TYR A 37 3.47 7.38 -18.60
C TYR A 37 3.41 6.56 -17.31
N PRO A 38 4.18 6.93 -16.27
CA PRO A 38 3.94 6.39 -14.92
C PRO A 38 2.56 6.82 -14.43
N TYR A 39 1.77 5.86 -13.94
CA TYR A 39 0.44 6.13 -13.42
C TYR A 39 0.38 5.87 -11.91
N GLY A 40 0.24 6.94 -11.14
CA GLY A 40 0.18 6.91 -9.68
C GLY A 40 -1.27 7.02 -9.18
N VAL A 41 -1.72 6.03 -8.40
CA VAL A 41 -3.09 5.96 -7.87
C VAL A 41 -3.07 5.96 -6.35
N PRO A 42 -3.70 6.95 -5.68
CA PRO A 42 -3.91 6.88 -4.23
C PRO A 42 -4.85 5.73 -3.87
N LEU A 43 -4.40 4.84 -2.99
CA LEU A 43 -5.16 3.67 -2.55
C LEU A 43 -5.02 3.45 -1.06
N ASN A 44 -6.10 3.00 -0.43
CA ASN A 44 -6.04 2.40 0.89
C ASN A 44 -5.47 1.00 0.79
N HIS A 45 -4.72 0.59 1.81
CA HIS A 45 -4.09 -0.73 1.86
C HIS A 45 -4.21 -1.38 3.22
N TRP A 46 -3.97 -2.68 3.23
CA TRP A 46 -3.74 -3.47 4.42
C TRP A 46 -2.45 -4.27 4.24
N TYR A 47 -1.51 -4.08 5.18
CA TYR A 47 -0.31 -4.92 5.26
C TYR A 47 -0.65 -6.18 6.06
N CYS A 48 -0.47 -7.34 5.45
CA CYS A 48 -0.69 -8.63 6.08
C CYS A 48 0.62 -9.12 6.72
N PRO A 49 0.72 -9.20 8.05
CA PRO A 49 1.95 -9.62 8.71
C PRO A 49 2.27 -11.11 8.51
N GLU A 50 1.27 -11.95 8.23
CA GLU A 50 1.43 -13.39 8.07
C GLU A 50 2.16 -13.75 6.78
N ASP A 51 1.92 -13.03 5.68
CA ASP A 51 2.52 -13.32 4.38
C ASP A 51 3.39 -12.17 3.82
N GLY A 52 3.43 -11.05 4.52
CA GLY A 52 4.23 -9.88 4.16
C GLY A 52 3.77 -9.13 2.92
N LYS A 53 2.55 -9.41 2.43
CA LYS A 53 1.97 -8.75 1.26
C LYS A 53 1.20 -7.49 1.63
N ILE A 54 1.06 -6.60 0.67
CA ILE A 54 0.25 -5.38 0.78
C ILE A 54 -0.98 -5.58 -0.09
N TYR A 55 -2.15 -5.60 0.55
CA TYR A 55 -3.42 -5.86 -0.11
C TYR A 55 -4.20 -4.59 -0.39
N PHE A 56 -4.90 -4.61 -1.52
CA PHE A 56 -5.76 -3.55 -2.01
C PHE A 56 -7.08 -4.11 -2.50
N HIS A 57 -8.14 -3.31 -2.45
CA HIS A 57 -9.40 -3.60 -3.10
C HIS A 57 -9.74 -2.55 -4.16
N SER A 58 -10.51 -2.93 -5.14
CA SER A 58 -10.94 -2.08 -6.25
C SER A 58 -12.21 -2.64 -6.92
N GLY A 59 -12.81 -1.86 -7.81
CA GLY A 59 -13.70 -2.41 -8.81
C GLY A 59 -12.95 -3.31 -9.79
N LYS A 60 -13.68 -4.13 -10.55
CA LYS A 60 -13.13 -5.14 -11.47
C LYS A 60 -12.63 -4.58 -12.80
N THR A 61 -12.88 -3.31 -13.09
CA THR A 61 -12.55 -2.63 -14.35
C THR A 61 -11.95 -1.26 -14.11
N GLY A 62 -11.38 -0.66 -15.15
CA GLY A 62 -10.82 0.68 -15.17
C GLY A 62 -9.31 0.71 -15.35
N HIS A 63 -8.78 1.88 -15.67
CA HIS A 63 -7.38 2.11 -16.07
C HIS A 63 -6.37 1.40 -15.17
N LYS A 64 -6.52 1.49 -13.84
CA LYS A 64 -5.66 0.79 -12.88
C LYS A 64 -5.66 -0.73 -13.09
N ILE A 65 -6.82 -1.33 -13.33
CA ILE A 65 -6.97 -2.77 -13.52
C ILE A 65 -6.36 -3.21 -14.85
N ASP A 66 -6.56 -2.43 -15.89
CA ASP A 66 -5.97 -2.69 -17.21
C ASP A 66 -4.44 -2.60 -17.12
N ALA A 67 -3.91 -1.59 -16.44
CA ALA A 67 -2.48 -1.39 -16.21
C ALA A 67 -1.83 -2.58 -15.47
N ILE A 68 -2.41 -3.04 -14.35
CA ILE A 68 -1.85 -4.16 -13.58
C ILE A 68 -1.97 -5.51 -14.31
N ARG A 69 -2.95 -5.66 -15.21
CA ARG A 69 -3.07 -6.84 -16.07
C ARG A 69 -2.06 -6.84 -17.20
N ALA A 70 -1.72 -5.66 -17.73
CA ALA A 70 -0.72 -5.51 -18.78
C ALA A 70 0.71 -5.69 -18.25
N CYS A 71 0.98 -5.22 -17.04
CA CYS A 71 2.29 -5.35 -16.39
C CYS A 71 2.12 -5.48 -14.88
N ASP A 72 2.64 -6.56 -14.32
CA ASP A 72 2.56 -6.87 -12.88
C ASP A 72 3.56 -6.09 -12.02
N LYS A 73 4.55 -5.43 -12.62
CA LYS A 73 5.54 -4.64 -11.88
C LYS A 73 4.95 -3.34 -11.38
N ALA A 74 5.10 -3.11 -10.09
CA ALA A 74 4.60 -1.90 -9.45
C ALA A 74 5.53 -1.40 -8.35
N SER A 75 5.34 -0.15 -7.97
CA SER A 75 5.88 0.39 -6.73
C SER A 75 4.77 1.01 -5.89
N TYR A 76 4.91 0.93 -4.58
CA TYR A 76 3.98 1.53 -3.64
C TYR A 76 4.72 2.43 -2.66
N CYS A 77 4.28 3.67 -2.54
CA CYS A 77 4.86 4.65 -1.64
C CYS A 77 3.87 5.00 -0.54
N VAL A 78 4.30 4.84 0.71
CA VAL A 78 3.60 5.35 1.88
C VAL A 78 4.43 6.42 2.56
N MET A 79 3.74 7.34 3.22
CA MET A 79 4.36 8.43 3.95
C MET A 79 3.60 8.59 5.27
N GLY A 80 4.34 8.57 6.37
CA GLY A 80 3.79 8.86 7.68
C GLY A 80 3.55 10.35 7.87
N ASP A 81 2.78 10.68 8.89
CA ASP A 81 2.53 12.06 9.28
C ASP A 81 3.83 12.74 9.71
N GLY A 82 3.95 14.02 9.37
CA GLY A 82 5.07 14.84 9.82
C GLY A 82 4.97 15.15 11.31
N VAL A 83 6.09 15.01 12.02
CA VAL A 83 6.20 15.37 13.44
C VAL A 83 7.10 16.59 13.56
N ARG A 84 6.65 17.58 14.32
CA ARG A 84 7.47 18.73 14.71
C ARG A 84 8.00 18.51 16.12
N ASN A 85 9.32 18.36 16.25
CA ASN A 85 9.94 18.24 17.56
C ASN A 85 9.99 19.61 18.26
N PRO A 86 9.99 19.65 19.61
CA PRO A 86 10.16 20.90 20.35
C PRO A 86 11.45 21.64 19.91
N GLY A 87 11.30 22.94 19.61
CA GLY A 87 12.42 23.79 19.16
C GLY A 87 12.77 23.68 17.67
N GLU A 88 12.15 22.80 16.92
CA GLU A 88 12.29 22.70 15.46
C GLU A 88 11.15 23.40 14.72
N TRP A 89 11.47 24.10 13.65
CA TRP A 89 10.45 24.74 12.79
C TRP A 89 10.05 23.85 11.59
N TRP A 90 10.87 22.81 11.27
CA TRP A 90 10.63 21.87 10.18
C TRP A 90 9.87 20.64 10.68
N LEU A 91 9.28 19.90 9.74
CA LEU A 91 8.71 18.59 10.00
C LEU A 91 9.75 17.49 9.78
N THR A 92 9.63 16.45 10.57
CA THR A 92 10.33 15.18 10.35
C THR A 92 9.29 14.12 10.03
N PHE A 93 9.43 13.43 8.91
CA PHE A 93 8.54 12.35 8.53
C PHE A 93 9.30 11.12 8.02
N ARG A 94 8.63 9.99 8.01
CA ARG A 94 9.14 8.73 7.48
C ARG A 94 8.38 8.37 6.22
N SER A 95 9.08 7.77 5.27
CA SER A 95 8.47 7.23 4.05
C SER A 95 9.04 5.85 3.74
N VAL A 96 8.22 5.01 3.10
CA VAL A 96 8.61 3.68 2.63
C VAL A 96 8.21 3.55 1.18
N ILE A 97 9.13 3.00 0.37
CA ILE A 97 8.87 2.62 -1.01
C ILE A 97 9.07 1.12 -1.13
N VAL A 98 8.05 0.47 -1.66
CA VAL A 98 8.03 -0.97 -1.93
C VAL A 98 8.01 -1.18 -3.44
N PHE A 99 8.96 -1.94 -3.96
CA PHE A 99 8.92 -2.47 -5.31
C PHE A 99 8.49 -3.93 -5.26
N GLY A 100 7.69 -4.35 -6.21
CA GLY A 100 7.22 -5.74 -6.26
C GLY A 100 6.33 -6.03 -7.45
N ARG A 101 5.61 -7.15 -7.33
CA ARG A 101 4.70 -7.63 -8.36
C ARG A 101 3.27 -7.69 -7.86
N ILE A 102 2.34 -7.38 -8.74
CA ILE A 102 0.92 -7.49 -8.45
C ILE A 102 0.44 -8.91 -8.70
N GLU A 103 -0.25 -9.47 -7.71
CA GLU A 103 -0.99 -10.74 -7.81
C GLU A 103 -2.48 -10.45 -7.60
N ILE A 104 -3.32 -10.86 -8.54
CA ILE A 104 -4.78 -10.77 -8.38
C ILE A 104 -5.24 -11.98 -7.55
N VAL A 105 -6.02 -11.74 -6.51
CA VAL A 105 -6.60 -12.79 -5.66
C VAL A 105 -7.74 -13.48 -6.43
N ALA A 106 -7.52 -14.71 -6.85
CA ALA A 106 -8.48 -15.46 -7.65
C ALA A 106 -9.65 -16.05 -6.82
N SER A 107 -9.40 -16.41 -5.55
CA SER A 107 -10.42 -16.95 -4.66
C SER A 107 -11.33 -15.84 -4.14
N GLN A 108 -12.63 -15.95 -4.43
CA GLN A 108 -13.63 -15.00 -3.91
C GLN A 108 -13.72 -15.06 -2.38
N GLU A 109 -13.63 -16.24 -1.79
CA GLU A 109 -13.60 -16.41 -0.33
C GLU A 109 -12.43 -15.63 0.30
N ARG A 110 -11.23 -15.82 -0.24
CA ARG A 110 -10.04 -15.09 0.23
C ARG A 110 -10.15 -13.58 -0.01
N ALA A 111 -10.73 -13.16 -1.11
CA ALA A 111 -10.98 -11.74 -1.40
C ALA A 111 -11.92 -11.11 -0.35
N LEU A 112 -12.94 -11.81 0.10
CA LEU A 112 -13.87 -11.35 1.14
C LEU A 112 -13.20 -11.27 2.51
N GLU A 113 -12.37 -12.25 2.87
CA GLU A 113 -11.57 -12.22 4.12
C GLU A 113 -10.63 -11.00 4.15
N ILE A 114 -9.90 -10.76 3.05
CA ILE A 114 -9.00 -9.61 2.93
C ILE A 114 -9.78 -8.30 2.98
N SER A 115 -10.94 -8.23 2.31
CA SER A 115 -11.80 -7.04 2.36
C SER A 115 -12.29 -6.74 3.78
N ARG A 116 -12.57 -7.76 4.56
CA ARG A 116 -12.89 -7.62 5.99
C ARG A 116 -11.71 -7.05 6.77
N SER A 117 -10.49 -7.57 6.56
CA SER A 117 -9.27 -7.08 7.21
C SER A 117 -8.97 -5.63 6.84
N LEU A 118 -9.15 -5.25 5.56
CA LEU A 118 -9.08 -3.87 5.09
C LEU A 118 -10.07 -2.96 5.81
N SER A 119 -11.30 -3.43 6.04
CA SER A 119 -12.36 -2.67 6.69
C SER A 119 -12.03 -2.36 8.15
N TYR A 120 -11.40 -3.28 8.88
CA TYR A 120 -10.98 -3.08 10.27
C TYR A 120 -9.96 -1.93 10.45
N ALA A 121 -9.24 -1.55 9.41
CA ALA A 121 -8.37 -0.38 9.45
C ALA A 121 -9.16 0.94 9.59
N PHE A 122 -10.47 0.94 9.32
CA PHE A 122 -11.32 2.14 9.28
C PHE A 122 -12.45 2.13 10.29
N THR A 123 -12.97 0.96 10.65
CA THR A 123 -14.09 0.82 11.60
C THR A 123 -14.02 -0.50 12.34
N SER A 124 -14.58 -0.53 13.55
CA SER A 124 -14.81 -1.75 14.33
C SER A 124 -16.30 -2.17 14.35
N ASP A 125 -17.15 -1.50 13.55
CA ASP A 125 -18.58 -1.83 13.44
C ASP A 125 -18.78 -3.08 12.59
N GLU A 126 -18.93 -4.22 13.26
CA GLU A 126 -19.12 -5.54 12.63
C GLU A 126 -20.37 -5.61 11.75
N ASP A 127 -21.47 -4.97 12.16
CA ASP A 127 -22.70 -4.97 11.40
C ASP A 127 -22.56 -4.14 10.12
N TYR A 128 -21.83 -3.03 10.18
CA TYR A 128 -21.49 -2.24 9.00
C TYR A 128 -20.61 -3.04 8.05
N ILE A 129 -19.52 -3.64 8.55
CA ILE A 129 -18.57 -4.43 7.74
C ILE A 129 -19.30 -5.58 7.05
N ARG A 130 -20.17 -6.31 7.78
CA ARG A 130 -20.95 -7.42 7.22
C ARG A 130 -21.83 -6.95 6.07
N ARG A 131 -22.61 -5.87 6.26
CA ARG A 131 -23.48 -5.31 5.22
C ARG A 131 -22.72 -4.87 3.98
N GLU A 132 -21.57 -4.21 4.16
CA GLU A 132 -20.74 -3.78 3.03
C GLU A 132 -20.18 -4.96 2.24
N ILE A 133 -19.75 -6.02 2.92
CA ILE A 133 -19.25 -7.24 2.28
C ILE A 133 -20.38 -7.96 1.53
N GLU A 134 -21.57 -8.06 2.10
CA GLU A 134 -22.75 -8.67 1.47
C GLU A 134 -23.17 -7.91 0.21
N ASN A 135 -23.20 -6.57 0.28
CA ASN A 135 -23.67 -5.71 -0.82
C ASN A 135 -22.63 -5.53 -1.92
N SER A 136 -21.39 -5.27 -1.56
CA SER A 136 -20.31 -4.85 -2.48
C SER A 136 -19.32 -5.96 -2.81
N GLY A 137 -19.23 -6.99 -1.96
CA GLY A 137 -18.25 -8.07 -2.08
C GLY A 137 -18.23 -8.77 -3.44
N PRO A 138 -19.36 -9.09 -4.09
CA PRO A 138 -19.36 -9.70 -5.42
C PRO A 138 -18.73 -8.85 -6.52
N ALA A 139 -18.74 -7.52 -6.36
CA ALA A 139 -18.17 -6.55 -7.31
C ALA A 139 -16.72 -6.18 -7.02
N VAL A 140 -16.17 -6.61 -5.88
CA VAL A 140 -14.79 -6.28 -5.47
C VAL A 140 -13.79 -7.20 -6.17
N LEU A 141 -12.71 -6.57 -6.65
CA LEU A 141 -11.47 -7.23 -7.01
C LEU A 141 -10.43 -6.91 -5.94
N VAL A 142 -9.79 -7.95 -5.41
CA VAL A 142 -8.67 -7.82 -4.47
C VAL A 142 -7.39 -8.20 -5.19
N PHE A 143 -6.34 -7.42 -4.97
CA PHE A 143 -5.00 -7.73 -5.46
C PHE A 143 -3.96 -7.40 -4.39
N ALA A 144 -2.80 -8.03 -4.50
CA ALA A 144 -1.68 -7.84 -3.60
C ALA A 144 -0.46 -7.30 -4.34
N LEU A 145 0.30 -6.43 -3.71
CA LEU A 145 1.70 -6.20 -4.05
C LEU A 145 2.55 -7.17 -3.24
N VAL A 146 3.24 -8.06 -3.93
CA VAL A 146 4.23 -8.98 -3.35
C VAL A 146 5.57 -8.28 -3.34
N PRO A 147 6.14 -7.92 -2.17
CA PRO A 147 7.36 -7.14 -2.11
C PRO A 147 8.59 -7.92 -2.60
N GLU A 148 9.33 -7.35 -3.55
CA GLU A 148 10.67 -7.80 -3.95
C GLU A 148 11.76 -6.95 -3.28
N HIS A 149 11.47 -5.67 -3.00
CA HIS A 149 12.40 -4.74 -2.37
C HIS A 149 11.66 -3.66 -1.58
N ILE A 150 12.07 -3.45 -0.33
CA ILE A 150 11.50 -2.44 0.55
C ILE A 150 12.62 -1.53 1.05
N THR A 151 12.45 -0.23 0.87
CA THR A 151 13.34 0.78 1.42
C THR A 151 12.54 1.84 2.14
N GLY A 152 13.10 2.39 3.20
CA GLY A 152 12.51 3.50 3.93
C GLY A 152 13.55 4.52 4.34
N LYS A 153 13.09 5.73 4.58
CA LYS A 153 13.93 6.81 5.07
C LYS A 153 13.18 7.76 5.99
N THR A 154 13.91 8.38 6.90
CA THR A 154 13.48 9.55 7.65
C THR A 154 13.92 10.80 6.89
N VAL A 155 13.00 11.74 6.70
CA VAL A 155 13.26 13.02 6.05
C VAL A 155 13.04 14.15 7.04
N ARG A 156 13.97 15.10 7.05
CA ARG A 156 13.84 16.37 7.79
C ARG A 156 13.71 17.49 6.76
N GLU A 157 12.63 18.21 6.83
CA GLU A 157 12.30 19.31 5.90
C GLU A 157 12.96 20.63 6.33
N LYS A 158 14.29 20.62 6.53
CA LYS A 158 15.04 21.84 6.89
C LYS A 158 15.37 22.63 5.62
#